data_0135080971f624275722c88a83c78bd9
#
_entry.id   0135080971f624275722c88a83c78bd9
#
_cell.length_a   1.000
_cell.length_b   1.000
_cell.length_c   1.000
_cell.angle_alpha   90.00
_cell.angle_beta   90.00
_cell.angle_gamma   90.00
#
_symmetry.space_group_name_H-M   'P 1'
#
loop_
_entity.id
_entity.type
_entity.pdbx_description
1 polymer ?
#
loop_
_entity_poly.entity_id
_entity_poly.type
_entity_poly.pdbx_seq_one_letter_code
_entity_poly.pdbx_strand_id
1 'polypeptide(L)'
;MSNPAQNPGESLHHLKQQIADLQSNVAYLELTVDSLDQVITKQDKQIQDMQRQLQLMYAQLNRVSDSGIAPFDAASEVPPHYW
;
A
#
# COMPACT_ATOMS: atom_id res chain seq x y z
N MET A 1 -42.03 -3.34 -25.76
CA MET A 1 -41.35 -3.48 -24.73
C MET A 1 -41.93 -4.43 -23.82
N SER A 2 -41.22 -5.30 -23.35
CA SER A 2 -41.81 -6.21 -22.57
C SER A 2 -41.93 -5.66 -21.22
N ASN A 3 -43.03 -5.81 -20.71
CA ASN A 3 -43.29 -5.31 -19.42
C ASN A 3 -42.98 -6.42 -18.48
N PRO A 4 -42.11 -6.21 -17.57
CA PRO A 4 -41.75 -7.24 -16.63
C PRO A 4 -42.93 -7.76 -15.85
N ALA A 5 -43.88 -6.94 -15.66
CA ALA A 5 -45.02 -7.37 -14.91
C ALA A 5 -45.80 -8.39 -15.68
N GLN A 6 -45.67 -8.46 -16.97
CA GLN A 6 -46.40 -9.39 -17.75
C GLN A 6 -45.72 -10.72 -17.76
N ASN A 7 -44.48 -10.82 -17.30
CA ASN A 7 -43.76 -12.05 -17.28
C ASN A 7 -42.96 -12.17 -16.02
N PRO A 8 -43.62 -12.46 -14.94
CA PRO A 8 -42.92 -12.46 -13.63
C PRO A 8 -41.84 -13.50 -13.54
N GLY A 9 -41.93 -14.60 -14.24
CA GLY A 9 -40.91 -15.61 -14.18
C GLY A 9 -39.64 -15.16 -14.82
N GLU A 10 -39.74 -14.43 -15.94
CA GLU A 10 -38.58 -13.87 -16.56
C GLU A 10 -37.97 -12.80 -15.74
N SER A 11 -38.78 -11.96 -15.14
CA SER A 11 -38.30 -10.89 -14.30
C SER A 11 -37.57 -11.45 -13.09
N LEU A 12 -38.09 -12.49 -12.48
CA LEU A 12 -37.46 -13.11 -11.36
C LEU A 12 -36.14 -13.73 -11.75
N HIS A 13 -36.12 -14.39 -12.91
CA HIS A 13 -34.88 -14.99 -13.40
C HIS A 13 -33.81 -13.93 -13.63
N HIS A 14 -34.21 -12.80 -14.19
CA HIS A 14 -33.29 -11.70 -14.44
C HIS A 14 -32.72 -11.16 -13.14
N LEU A 15 -33.57 -11.01 -12.13
CA LEU A 15 -33.11 -10.55 -10.84
C LEU A 15 -32.15 -11.52 -10.19
N LYS A 16 -32.43 -12.80 -10.33
CA LYS A 16 -31.52 -13.80 -9.78
C LYS A 16 -30.18 -13.75 -10.46
N GLN A 17 -30.15 -13.50 -11.75
CA GLN A 17 -28.89 -13.37 -12.45
C GLN A 17 -28.13 -12.14 -11.98
N GLN A 18 -28.83 -11.04 -11.76
CA GLN A 18 -28.19 -9.84 -11.28
C GLN A 18 -27.60 -10.06 -9.90
N ILE A 19 -28.31 -10.78 -9.05
CA ILE A 19 -27.79 -11.08 -7.73
C ILE A 19 -26.53 -11.94 -7.83
N ALA A 20 -26.56 -12.93 -8.70
CA ALA A 20 -25.38 -13.78 -8.88
C ALA A 20 -24.20 -12.98 -9.38
N ASP A 21 -24.44 -12.04 -10.29
CA ASP A 21 -23.36 -11.20 -10.80
C ASP A 21 -22.81 -10.31 -9.69
N LEU A 22 -23.68 -9.76 -8.87
CA LEU A 22 -23.24 -8.94 -7.77
C LEU A 22 -22.43 -9.75 -6.75
N GLN A 23 -22.85 -10.96 -6.49
CA GLN A 23 -22.12 -11.83 -5.59
C GLN A 23 -20.73 -12.13 -6.13
N SER A 24 -20.62 -12.35 -7.43
CA SER A 24 -19.32 -12.56 -8.03
C SER A 24 -18.45 -11.34 -7.91
N ASN A 25 -19.04 -10.17 -8.13
CA ASN A 25 -18.28 -8.94 -8.03
C ASN A 25 -17.80 -8.70 -6.60
N VAL A 26 -18.64 -8.99 -5.63
CA VAL A 26 -18.27 -8.83 -4.25
C VAL A 26 -17.13 -9.78 -3.89
N ALA A 27 -17.22 -11.03 -4.36
CA ALA A 27 -16.15 -11.99 -4.08
C ALA A 27 -14.84 -11.53 -4.69
N TYR A 28 -14.90 -10.98 -5.90
CA TYR A 28 -13.69 -10.47 -6.54
C TYR A 28 -13.12 -9.29 -5.75
N LEU A 29 -13.99 -8.40 -5.30
CA LEU A 29 -13.54 -7.25 -4.53
C LEU A 29 -12.95 -7.68 -3.19
N GLU A 30 -13.50 -8.68 -2.57
CA GLU A 30 -12.96 -9.18 -1.32
C GLU A 30 -11.56 -9.73 -1.51
N LEU A 31 -11.34 -10.45 -2.60
CA LEU A 31 -10.02 -10.96 -2.89
C LEU A 31 -9.04 -9.83 -3.18
N THR A 32 -9.51 -8.79 -3.85
CA THR A 32 -8.68 -7.66 -4.16
C THR A 32 -8.28 -6.92 -2.88
N VAL A 33 -9.22 -6.74 -1.97
CA VAL A 33 -8.92 -6.08 -0.71
C VAL A 33 -7.90 -6.91 0.08
N ASP A 34 -8.05 -8.21 0.07
CA ASP A 34 -7.12 -9.08 0.74
C ASP A 34 -5.72 -8.93 0.17
N SER A 35 -5.61 -8.88 -1.14
CA SER A 35 -4.32 -8.69 -1.79
C SER A 35 -3.72 -7.35 -1.43
N LEU A 36 -4.53 -6.31 -1.40
CA LEU A 36 -4.05 -4.99 -1.04
C LEU A 36 -3.57 -4.95 0.41
N ASP A 37 -4.27 -5.64 1.29
CA ASP A 37 -3.85 -5.72 2.69
C ASP A 37 -2.48 -6.37 2.80
N GLN A 38 -2.23 -7.40 2.02
CA GLN A 38 -0.94 -8.06 2.04
C GLN A 38 0.15 -7.15 1.53
N VAL A 39 -0.14 -6.37 0.50
CA VAL A 39 0.84 -5.43 -0.05
C VAL A 39 1.15 -4.35 0.98
N ILE A 40 0.12 -3.83 1.63
CA ILE A 40 0.31 -2.79 2.63
C ILE A 40 1.16 -3.31 3.78
N THR A 41 0.90 -4.52 4.22
CA THR A 41 1.67 -5.13 5.30
C THR A 41 3.14 -5.27 4.92
N LYS A 42 3.40 -5.68 3.70
CA LYS A 42 4.76 -5.82 3.23
C LYS A 42 5.45 -4.48 3.14
N GLN A 43 4.76 -3.47 2.63
CA GLN A 43 5.34 -2.15 2.52
C GLN A 43 5.63 -1.55 3.89
N ASP A 44 4.77 -1.80 4.84
CA ASP A 44 4.97 -1.32 6.18
C ASP A 44 6.26 -1.90 6.74
N LYS A 45 6.47 -3.18 6.53
CA LYS A 45 7.65 -3.82 7.01
C LYS A 45 8.89 -3.26 6.32
N GLN A 46 8.81 -3.02 5.03
CA GLN A 46 9.92 -2.45 4.28
C GLN A 46 10.26 -1.05 4.79
N ILE A 47 9.24 -0.26 5.10
CA ILE A 47 9.46 1.07 5.62
C ILE A 47 10.14 1.00 6.98
N GLN A 48 9.71 0.10 7.83
CA GLN A 48 10.34 -0.06 9.14
C GLN A 48 11.78 -0.49 9.01
N ASP A 49 12.08 -1.38 8.07
CA ASP A 49 13.45 -1.82 7.84
C ASP A 49 14.30 -0.66 7.35
N MET A 50 13.77 0.15 6.46
CA MET A 50 14.51 1.28 5.95
C MET A 50 14.75 2.32 7.05
N GLN A 51 13.79 2.52 7.92
CA GLN A 51 13.96 3.44 9.04
C GLN A 51 15.07 2.95 9.96
N ARG A 52 15.11 1.64 10.19
CA ARG A 52 16.15 1.08 11.03
C ARG A 52 17.51 1.26 10.39
N GLN A 53 17.62 1.06 9.10
CA GLN A 53 18.87 1.25 8.40
C GLN A 53 19.32 2.70 8.46
N LEU A 54 18.39 3.62 8.32
CA LEU A 54 18.71 5.03 8.41
C LEU A 54 19.23 5.37 9.81
N GLN A 55 18.64 4.82 10.83
CA GLN A 55 19.09 5.07 12.17
C GLN A 55 20.49 4.56 12.39
N LEU A 56 20.80 3.39 11.82
CA LEU A 56 22.14 2.84 11.94
C LEU A 56 23.14 3.71 11.21
N MET A 57 22.78 4.21 10.05
CA MET A 57 23.66 5.07 9.29
C MET A 57 23.91 6.38 10.03
N TYR A 58 22.89 6.93 10.64
CA TYR A 58 23.06 8.12 11.41
C TYR A 58 23.99 7.88 12.60
N ALA A 59 23.83 6.77 13.27
CA ALA A 59 24.67 6.44 14.40
C ALA A 59 26.11 6.31 13.97
N GLN A 60 26.35 5.76 12.80
CA GLN A 60 27.70 5.65 12.33
C GLN A 60 28.29 7.00 11.97
N LEU A 61 27.51 7.85 11.38
CA LEU A 61 27.97 9.18 11.07
C LEU A 61 28.33 9.95 12.33
N ASN A 62 27.51 9.84 13.34
CA ASN A 62 27.80 10.50 14.59
C ASN A 62 29.07 9.98 15.22
N ARG A 63 29.32 8.69 15.07
CA ARG A 63 30.51 8.12 15.64
C ARG A 63 31.73 8.62 14.92
N VAL A 64 31.68 8.73 13.61
CA VAL A 64 32.79 9.23 12.85
C VAL A 64 33.04 10.68 13.21
N SER A 65 32.01 11.46 13.37
CA SER A 65 32.15 12.84 13.75
C SER A 65 32.78 12.94 15.09
N ASP A 66 32.33 12.13 16.03
CA ASP A 66 32.84 12.21 17.38
C ASP A 66 34.28 11.78 17.42
N SER A 67 34.73 10.95 16.57
CA SER A 67 36.10 10.54 16.60
C SER A 67 36.99 11.57 15.94
N GLY A 68 36.45 12.61 15.47
CA GLY A 68 37.25 13.68 14.93
C GLY A 68 37.76 13.46 13.58
N ILE A 69 37.40 12.46 12.99
CA ILE A 69 37.85 12.24 11.73
C ILE A 69 37.13 12.87 10.78
N ALA A 70 36.51 13.54 10.91
CA ALA A 70 35.77 14.12 9.99
C ALA A 70 36.19 14.75 9.13
N PRO A 71 36.15 14.63 8.57
CA PRO A 71 36.58 15.08 7.65
C PRO A 71 36.10 16.07 7.22
N PHE A 72 35.75 16.46 7.28
CA PHE A 72 35.48 17.26 6.76
C PHE A 72 34.50 17.81 6.88
N ASP A 73 34.20 17.96 6.71
CA ASP A 73 33.28 18.56 6.67
C ASP A 73 32.47 18.40 5.74
N ALA A 74 32.43 17.52 5.28
CA ALA A 74 31.50 17.23 4.38
C ALA A 74 30.25 17.66 4.90
N ALA A 75 30.06 17.47 6.09
CA ALA A 75 28.80 17.81 6.59
C ALA A 75 28.52 19.25 6.45
N SER A 76 29.49 20.01 6.62
CA SER A 76 29.21 21.39 6.51
C SER A 76 29.11 21.74 5.09
N GLU A 77 29.63 20.97 4.24
CA GLU A 77 29.49 21.31 2.95
C GLU A 77 28.29 20.86 2.42
N VAL A 78 27.70 19.95 2.95
CA VAL A 78 26.52 19.49 2.43
C VAL A 78 25.54 20.44 2.56
N PRO A 79 25.03 20.88 1.63
CA PRO A 79 24.09 21.83 1.68
C PRO A 79 22.91 21.26 2.18
N PRO A 80 22.40 21.77 3.01
CA PRO A 80 21.19 21.35 3.54
C PRO A 80 20.12 21.34 2.58
N HIS A 81 20.31 22.03 1.58
CA HIS A 81 19.21 22.16 0.74
C HIS A 81 18.91 20.90 0.11
N TYR A 82 19.62 19.91 0.31
CA TYR A 82 19.25 18.78 -0.21
C TYR A 82 18.12 18.29 0.32
N TRP A 83 17.72 18.63 1.37
CA TRP A 83 16.59 18.05 1.88
C TRP A 83 15.52 18.88 1.71
#